data_1fadc9ae6ebbbfe42172ea585cd149b6
#
_entry.id   1fadc9ae6ebbbfe42172ea585cd149b6
#
_cell.length_a   1.000
_cell.length_b   1.000
_cell.length_c   1.000
_cell.angle_alpha   90.00
_cell.angle_beta   90.00
_cell.angle_gamma   90.00
#
_symmetry.space_group_name_H-M   'P 1'
#
loop_
_entity.id
_entity.type
_entity.pdbx_description
1 polymer ?
#
loop_
_entity_poly.entity_id
_entity_poly.type
_entity_poly.pdbx_seq_one_letter_code
_entity_poly.pdbx_strand_id
1 'polypeptide(L)'
;MPWQPYHTVWTLLVFGWIGNYMIRMALSPLLDPVMTEFGLSHAQAGFLFSVFFYGYVAMQIPAGLLGDRFGRKRVLIAGILLVAVGALATGLARTLVVLGLARLLTGLAQGLYFANDRPIIAAATPRDRLAVGQGVSFSGLGLGTALGVVVGGALGEVLPWREVFLVLTALPLVSATLIGRFVSDPTRRAARAPGPGEGMTVAAVFRHRDLWILGLAGMAPIWTQWVIGTWGPALFAEIGVRELGRSALFASLLGIAAPPGLFAMGTLSDRLLAQGIGRKGVVALSMLGMALSVAAVGLTVQQRGPVWLLAVLVFVTSFFTWGVWAPAYALMAELFPQRVMGIAFGLLNAVCFVASLLAPYVTGSIKDRTGSFAGGCYLAAVLGVVGVSVAMAVRPAFRLGSARAEPEVVATR
;
A
#
# COMPACT_ATOMS: atom_id res chain seq x y z
N MET A 1 12.75 14.36 23.73
CA MET A 1 13.86 14.61 22.80
C MET A 1 13.61 15.94 22.12
N PRO A 2 14.61 16.82 21.91
CA PRO A 2 14.43 18.08 21.17
C PRO A 2 14.06 17.80 19.72
N TRP A 3 13.22 18.68 19.15
CA TRP A 3 12.77 18.59 17.76
C TRP A 3 13.96 18.80 16.82
N GLN A 4 14.17 17.86 15.90
CA GLN A 4 15.26 17.90 14.92
C GLN A 4 14.70 18.16 13.50
N PRO A 5 15.47 18.72 12.56
CA PRO A 5 15.00 19.02 11.21
C PRO A 5 14.40 17.82 10.47
N TYR A 6 14.89 16.60 10.70
CA TYR A 6 14.34 15.40 10.07
C TYR A 6 12.95 15.03 10.60
N HIS A 7 12.57 15.41 11.82
CA HIS A 7 11.21 15.23 12.33
C HIS A 7 10.20 16.04 11.49
N THR A 8 10.57 17.26 11.09
CA THR A 8 9.74 18.07 10.19
C THR A 8 9.55 17.38 8.84
N VAL A 9 10.61 16.82 8.26
CA VAL A 9 10.53 16.05 7.01
C VAL A 9 9.59 14.85 7.16
N TRP A 10 9.73 14.06 8.23
CA TRP A 10 8.87 12.90 8.50
C TRP A 10 7.41 13.31 8.62
N THR A 11 7.11 14.31 9.46
CA THR A 11 5.73 14.76 9.71
C THR A 11 5.06 15.26 8.44
N LEU A 12 5.76 16.06 7.63
CA LEU A 12 5.18 16.62 6.41
C LEU A 12 4.99 15.56 5.32
N LEU A 13 5.88 14.59 5.21
CA LEU A 13 5.71 13.49 4.26
C LEU A 13 4.61 12.51 4.72
N VAL A 14 4.47 12.25 6.03
CA VAL A 14 3.31 11.51 6.58
C VAL A 14 2.01 12.24 6.25
N PHE A 15 1.97 13.56 6.47
CA PHE A 15 0.78 14.36 6.13
C PHE A 15 0.45 14.30 4.64
N GLY A 16 1.46 14.34 3.77
CA GLY A 16 1.30 14.10 2.34
C GLY A 16 0.72 12.72 2.03
N TRP A 17 1.19 11.65 2.71
CA TRP A 17 0.62 10.32 2.57
C TRP A 17 -0.83 10.24 3.03
N ILE A 18 -1.15 10.85 4.18
CA ILE A 18 -2.53 10.90 4.68
C ILE A 18 -3.44 11.53 3.62
N GLY A 19 -3.11 12.71 3.09
CA GLY A 19 -3.90 13.38 2.06
C GLY A 19 -4.07 12.54 0.79
N ASN A 20 -2.98 11.92 0.31
CA ASN A 20 -3.02 11.05 -0.86
C ASN A 20 -3.95 9.84 -0.67
N TYR A 21 -3.84 9.14 0.47
CA TYR A 21 -4.66 7.97 0.74
C TYR A 21 -6.10 8.33 1.08
N MET A 22 -6.34 9.47 1.71
CA MET A 22 -7.71 9.95 1.93
C MET A 22 -8.47 10.12 0.60
N ILE A 23 -7.87 10.77 -0.40
CA ILE A 23 -8.50 10.93 -1.73
C ILE A 23 -8.70 9.57 -2.42
N ARG A 24 -7.75 8.64 -2.28
CA ARG A 24 -7.89 7.29 -2.83
C ARG A 24 -9.06 6.55 -2.21
N MET A 25 -9.15 6.56 -0.87
CA MET A 25 -10.05 5.72 -0.10
C MET A 25 -11.44 6.32 0.10
N ALA A 26 -11.60 7.64 -0.04
CA ALA A 26 -12.89 8.31 0.07
C ALA A 26 -13.92 7.80 -0.96
N LEU A 27 -13.48 7.27 -2.11
CA LEU A 27 -14.38 6.69 -3.09
C LEU A 27 -15.05 5.39 -2.58
N SER A 28 -14.39 4.61 -1.71
CA SER A 28 -14.92 3.32 -1.25
C SER A 28 -16.33 3.45 -0.61
N PRO A 29 -16.56 4.30 0.40
CA PRO A 29 -17.90 4.50 0.94
C PRO A 29 -18.85 5.19 -0.05
N LEU A 30 -18.32 5.96 -1.00
CA LEU A 30 -19.12 6.72 -1.98
C LEU A 30 -19.46 5.92 -3.26
N LEU A 31 -19.09 4.63 -3.33
CA LEU A 31 -19.38 3.82 -4.51
C LEU A 31 -20.88 3.66 -4.77
N ASP A 32 -21.70 3.45 -3.75
CA ASP A 32 -23.16 3.28 -3.91
C ASP A 32 -23.83 4.53 -4.52
N PRO A 33 -23.58 5.77 -4.05
CA PRO A 33 -24.07 6.98 -4.71
C PRO A 33 -23.58 7.11 -6.16
N VAL A 34 -22.31 6.77 -6.43
CA VAL A 34 -21.74 6.80 -7.79
C VAL A 34 -22.40 5.75 -8.69
N MET A 35 -22.61 4.53 -8.18
CA MET A 35 -23.28 3.45 -8.90
C MET A 35 -24.73 3.83 -9.24
N THR A 36 -25.44 4.40 -8.30
CA THR A 36 -26.83 4.84 -8.48
C THR A 36 -26.93 5.92 -9.56
N GLU A 37 -26.05 6.91 -9.54
CA GLU A 37 -26.10 8.02 -10.49
C GLU A 37 -25.76 7.60 -11.93
N PHE A 38 -24.75 6.74 -12.10
CA PHE A 38 -24.29 6.32 -13.44
C PHE A 38 -24.90 4.99 -13.91
N GLY A 39 -25.79 4.36 -13.11
CA GLY A 39 -26.39 3.06 -13.44
C GLY A 39 -25.38 1.93 -13.53
N LEU A 40 -24.36 1.89 -12.65
CA LEU A 40 -23.28 0.93 -12.72
C LEU A 40 -23.61 -0.36 -11.98
N SER A 41 -23.18 -1.50 -12.54
CA SER A 41 -23.07 -2.74 -11.79
C SER A 41 -21.89 -2.70 -10.80
N HIS A 42 -21.84 -3.63 -9.85
CA HIS A 42 -20.69 -3.75 -8.93
C HIS A 42 -19.39 -4.06 -9.69
N ALA A 43 -19.44 -4.84 -10.77
CA ALA A 43 -18.29 -5.08 -11.64
C ALA A 43 -17.75 -3.77 -12.24
N GLN A 44 -18.63 -2.94 -12.78
CA GLN A 44 -18.25 -1.66 -13.38
C GLN A 44 -17.70 -0.67 -12.32
N ALA A 45 -18.31 -0.61 -11.15
CA ALA A 45 -17.82 0.20 -10.04
C ALA A 45 -16.44 -0.29 -9.52
N GLY A 46 -16.25 -1.60 -9.41
CA GLY A 46 -14.97 -2.21 -9.09
C GLY A 46 -13.90 -1.91 -10.15
N PHE A 47 -14.26 -1.96 -11.43
CA PHE A 47 -13.37 -1.54 -12.52
C PHE A 47 -13.00 -0.06 -12.41
N LEU A 48 -13.97 0.83 -12.18
CA LEU A 48 -13.73 2.26 -11.97
C LEU A 48 -12.75 2.49 -10.81
N PHE A 49 -12.89 1.74 -9.71
CA PHE A 49 -11.94 1.79 -8.59
C PHE A 49 -10.55 1.30 -9.03
N SER A 50 -10.48 0.25 -9.83
CA SER A 50 -9.24 -0.33 -10.35
C SER A 50 -8.51 0.60 -11.34
N VAL A 51 -9.20 1.47 -12.07
CA VAL A 51 -8.61 2.41 -13.06
C VAL A 51 -7.50 3.26 -12.43
N PHE A 52 -7.64 3.62 -11.17
CA PHE A 52 -6.57 4.27 -10.41
C PHE A 52 -5.26 3.49 -10.43
N PHE A 53 -5.31 2.17 -10.26
CA PHE A 53 -4.11 1.33 -10.15
C PHE A 53 -3.39 1.15 -11.47
N TYR A 54 -4.08 1.24 -12.61
CA TYR A 54 -3.41 1.25 -13.92
C TYR A 54 -2.43 2.43 -14.01
N GLY A 55 -2.86 3.63 -13.61
CA GLY A 55 -1.98 4.80 -13.54
C GLY A 55 -0.86 4.63 -12.51
N TYR A 56 -1.20 4.14 -11.31
CA TYR A 56 -0.25 3.95 -10.22
C TYR A 56 0.87 2.97 -10.58
N VAL A 57 0.54 1.80 -11.11
CA VAL A 57 1.50 0.77 -11.53
C VAL A 57 2.36 1.26 -12.70
N ALA A 58 1.76 1.89 -13.70
CA ALA A 58 2.49 2.43 -14.84
C ALA A 58 3.56 3.45 -14.44
N MET A 59 3.33 4.21 -13.36
CA MET A 59 4.25 5.25 -12.90
C MET A 59 5.34 4.74 -11.92
N GLN A 60 5.30 3.51 -11.45
CA GLN A 60 6.25 2.99 -10.43
C GLN A 60 7.72 3.12 -10.86
N ILE A 61 8.04 2.81 -12.11
CA ILE A 61 9.40 2.89 -12.63
C ILE A 61 9.71 4.32 -13.16
N PRO A 62 8.87 4.93 -14.01
CA PRO A 62 9.13 6.28 -14.52
C PRO A 62 9.31 7.34 -13.45
N ALA A 63 8.57 7.24 -12.34
CA ALA A 63 8.60 8.23 -11.25
C ALA A 63 10.00 8.34 -10.59
N GLY A 64 10.70 7.22 -10.43
CA GLY A 64 12.07 7.21 -9.93
C GLY A 64 13.03 7.93 -10.88
N LEU A 65 12.95 7.63 -12.19
CA LEU A 65 13.79 8.25 -13.23
C LEU A 65 13.52 9.76 -13.34
N LEU A 66 12.27 10.16 -13.25
CA LEU A 66 11.90 11.59 -13.25
C LEU A 66 12.48 12.29 -12.01
N GLY A 67 12.42 11.63 -10.83
CA GLY A 67 13.01 12.16 -9.60
C GLY A 67 14.52 12.35 -9.68
N ASP A 68 15.23 11.41 -10.30
CA ASP A 68 16.67 11.51 -10.51
C ASP A 68 17.04 12.62 -11.49
N ARG A 69 16.24 12.82 -12.55
CA ARG A 69 16.49 13.82 -13.59
C ARG A 69 16.10 15.24 -13.15
N PHE A 70 14.93 15.43 -12.55
CA PHE A 70 14.35 16.75 -12.27
C PHE A 70 14.46 17.18 -10.81
N GLY A 71 14.91 16.28 -9.93
CA GLY A 71 14.98 16.47 -8.48
C GLY A 71 13.75 15.89 -7.76
N ARG A 72 14.00 15.05 -6.76
CA ARG A 72 12.96 14.24 -6.09
C ARG A 72 11.89 15.08 -5.42
N LYS A 73 12.26 16.18 -4.75
CA LYS A 73 11.30 17.10 -4.14
C LYS A 73 10.37 17.74 -5.19
N ARG A 74 10.91 18.16 -6.33
CA ARG A 74 10.10 18.81 -7.39
C ARG A 74 9.09 17.83 -7.98
N VAL A 75 9.53 16.60 -8.28
CA VAL A 75 8.65 15.54 -8.83
C VAL A 75 7.60 15.14 -7.82
N LEU A 76 7.95 15.04 -6.53
CA LEU A 76 7.01 14.75 -5.45
C LEU A 76 5.93 15.84 -5.34
N ILE A 77 6.30 17.12 -5.33
CA ILE A 77 5.34 18.24 -5.29
C ILE A 77 4.45 18.25 -6.54
N ALA A 78 5.02 18.05 -7.72
CA ALA A 78 4.23 17.93 -8.97
C ALA A 78 3.22 16.80 -8.86
N GLY A 79 3.61 15.64 -8.33
CA GLY A 79 2.70 14.53 -8.04
C GLY A 79 1.55 14.94 -7.12
N ILE A 80 1.84 15.62 -6.01
CA ILE A 80 0.80 16.08 -5.06
C ILE A 80 -0.16 17.08 -5.73
N LEU A 81 0.34 18.03 -6.52
CA LEU A 81 -0.50 18.99 -7.23
C LEU A 81 -1.37 18.29 -8.30
N LEU A 82 -0.83 17.28 -9.00
CA LEU A 82 -1.63 16.47 -9.93
C LEU A 82 -2.69 15.62 -9.19
N VAL A 83 -2.44 15.18 -7.95
CA VAL A 83 -3.48 14.57 -7.11
C VAL A 83 -4.60 15.57 -6.81
N ALA A 84 -4.27 16.83 -6.52
CA ALA A 84 -5.28 17.88 -6.34
C ALA A 84 -6.11 18.09 -7.61
N VAL A 85 -5.47 18.14 -8.77
CA VAL A 85 -6.18 18.22 -10.08
C VAL A 85 -7.08 17.01 -10.29
N GLY A 86 -6.60 15.80 -10.00
CA GLY A 86 -7.40 14.57 -10.11
C GLY A 86 -8.59 14.53 -9.15
N ALA A 87 -8.42 15.02 -7.91
CA ALA A 87 -9.52 15.13 -6.93
C ALA A 87 -10.55 16.17 -7.39
N LEU A 88 -10.10 17.35 -7.84
CA LEU A 88 -10.97 18.37 -8.42
C LEU A 88 -11.73 17.86 -9.63
N ALA A 89 -11.04 17.20 -10.57
CA ALA A 89 -11.66 16.59 -11.75
C ALA A 89 -12.68 15.49 -11.36
N THR A 90 -12.42 14.73 -10.31
CA THR A 90 -13.38 13.75 -9.75
C THR A 90 -14.64 14.45 -9.25
N GLY A 91 -14.50 15.53 -8.47
CA GLY A 91 -15.64 16.32 -7.96
C GLY A 91 -16.43 17.04 -9.07
N LEU A 92 -15.79 17.36 -10.19
CA LEU A 92 -16.43 18.02 -11.34
C LEU A 92 -16.94 17.03 -12.41
N ALA A 93 -16.72 15.72 -12.24
CA ALA A 93 -17.04 14.71 -13.24
C ALA A 93 -18.56 14.58 -13.43
N ARG A 94 -19.04 14.86 -14.64
CA ARG A 94 -20.44 14.68 -15.05
C ARG A 94 -20.68 13.44 -15.88
N THR A 95 -19.61 12.78 -16.34
CA THR A 95 -19.67 11.55 -17.13
C THR A 95 -18.74 10.52 -16.55
N LEU A 96 -19.04 9.22 -16.75
CA LEU A 96 -18.21 8.11 -16.30
C LEU A 96 -16.80 8.17 -16.91
N VAL A 97 -16.68 8.62 -18.15
CA VAL A 97 -15.38 8.77 -18.84
C VAL A 97 -14.50 9.79 -18.13
N VAL A 98 -15.04 10.97 -17.79
CA VAL A 98 -14.31 12.02 -17.07
C VAL A 98 -13.91 11.51 -15.68
N LEU A 99 -14.82 10.81 -14.99
CA LEU A 99 -14.53 10.20 -13.67
C LEU A 99 -13.39 9.17 -13.79
N GLY A 100 -13.44 8.29 -14.78
CA GLY A 100 -12.38 7.30 -15.04
C GLY A 100 -11.03 7.94 -15.35
N LEU A 101 -11.00 8.97 -16.19
CA LEU A 101 -9.77 9.73 -16.51
C LEU A 101 -9.21 10.45 -15.28
N ALA A 102 -10.08 11.03 -14.43
CA ALA A 102 -9.67 11.64 -13.16
C ALA A 102 -9.05 10.60 -12.20
N ARG A 103 -9.61 9.38 -12.13
CA ARG A 103 -9.05 8.27 -11.35
C ARG A 103 -7.70 7.81 -11.88
N LEU A 104 -7.56 7.67 -13.20
CA LEU A 104 -6.29 7.34 -13.85
C LEU A 104 -5.22 8.40 -13.56
N LEU A 105 -5.56 9.68 -13.72
CA LEU A 105 -4.67 10.80 -13.40
C LEU A 105 -4.23 10.78 -11.94
N THR A 106 -5.17 10.56 -11.01
CA THR A 106 -4.87 10.45 -9.58
C THR A 106 -3.91 9.29 -9.31
N GLY A 107 -4.07 8.17 -10.01
CA GLY A 107 -3.16 7.02 -9.92
C GLY A 107 -1.74 7.36 -10.40
N LEU A 108 -1.59 7.93 -11.61
CA LEU A 108 -0.31 8.40 -12.14
C LEU A 108 0.37 9.37 -11.16
N ALA A 109 -0.39 10.32 -10.63
CA ALA A 109 0.09 11.32 -9.70
C ALA A 109 0.61 10.74 -8.39
N GLN A 110 -0.10 9.78 -7.79
CA GLN A 110 0.34 9.10 -6.56
C GLN A 110 1.56 8.21 -6.78
N GLY A 111 1.73 7.63 -7.98
CA GLY A 111 2.95 6.93 -8.35
C GLY A 111 4.19 7.82 -8.28
N LEU A 112 4.08 9.10 -8.67
CA LEU A 112 5.17 10.09 -8.53
C LEU A 112 5.57 10.33 -7.07
N TYR A 113 4.62 10.25 -6.14
CA TYR A 113 4.89 10.43 -4.72
C TYR A 113 5.72 9.28 -4.14
N PHE A 114 5.27 8.02 -4.33
CA PHE A 114 5.86 6.83 -3.72
C PHE A 114 7.34 6.65 -4.04
N ALA A 115 7.75 6.87 -5.29
CA ALA A 115 9.13 6.69 -5.71
C ALA A 115 10.08 7.78 -5.21
N ASN A 116 9.56 8.93 -4.77
CA ASN A 116 10.35 10.10 -4.44
C ASN A 116 10.40 10.43 -2.94
N ASP A 117 9.42 10.02 -2.13
CA ASP A 117 9.43 10.28 -0.69
C ASP A 117 10.51 9.48 0.04
N ARG A 118 10.70 8.19 -0.30
CA ARG A 118 11.65 7.29 0.34
C ARG A 118 13.09 7.79 0.32
N PRO A 119 13.63 8.21 -0.84
CA PRO A 119 14.97 8.78 -0.89
C PRO A 119 15.09 10.13 -0.14
N ILE A 120 14.03 10.95 -0.11
CA ILE A 120 14.05 12.21 0.66
C ILE A 120 14.15 11.91 2.16
N ILE A 121 13.36 10.95 2.67
CA ILE A 121 13.45 10.50 4.06
C ILE A 121 14.84 9.94 4.36
N ALA A 122 15.34 9.06 3.50
CA ALA A 122 16.65 8.43 3.70
C ALA A 122 17.78 9.46 3.76
N ALA A 123 17.74 10.49 2.91
CA ALA A 123 18.76 11.53 2.88
C ALA A 123 18.66 12.55 4.02
N ALA A 124 17.47 12.74 4.60
CA ALA A 124 17.23 13.66 5.71
C ALA A 124 17.47 13.01 7.09
N THR A 125 17.44 11.68 7.18
CA THR A 125 17.41 10.94 8.45
C THR A 125 18.81 10.42 8.82
N PRO A 126 19.26 10.57 10.08
CA PRO A 126 20.49 9.94 10.57
C PRO A 126 20.46 8.41 10.40
N ARG A 127 21.62 7.79 10.16
CA ARG A 127 21.72 6.35 9.85
C ARG A 127 21.14 5.45 10.94
N ASP A 128 21.33 5.81 12.20
CA ASP A 128 20.84 5.10 13.38
C ASP A 128 19.29 5.17 13.52
N ARG A 129 18.63 6.10 12.81
CA ARG A 129 17.17 6.32 12.86
C ARG A 129 16.45 6.07 11.54
N LEU A 130 17.16 5.59 10.54
CA LEU A 130 16.62 5.43 9.18
C LEU A 130 15.41 4.49 9.15
N ALA A 131 15.47 3.37 9.85
CA ALA A 131 14.37 2.40 9.93
C ALA A 131 13.11 3.03 10.59
N VAL A 132 13.31 3.82 11.65
CA VAL A 132 12.22 4.56 12.32
C VAL A 132 11.60 5.58 11.36
N GLY A 133 12.41 6.37 10.64
CA GLY A 133 11.92 7.36 9.69
C GLY A 133 11.11 6.74 8.55
N GLN A 134 11.56 5.62 8.00
CA GLN A 134 10.81 4.88 6.99
C GLN A 134 9.51 4.31 7.57
N GLY A 135 9.53 3.75 8.78
CA GLY A 135 8.35 3.21 9.45
C GLY A 135 7.30 4.29 9.76
N VAL A 136 7.74 5.46 10.25
CA VAL A 136 6.85 6.62 10.48
C VAL A 136 6.16 7.03 9.19
N SER A 137 6.90 7.11 8.07
CA SER A 137 6.29 7.42 6.78
C SER A 137 5.23 6.39 6.36
N PHE A 138 5.51 5.10 6.56
CA PHE A 138 4.52 4.04 6.26
C PHE A 138 3.23 4.14 7.11
N SER A 139 3.31 4.66 8.34
CA SER A 139 2.11 4.85 9.15
C SER A 139 1.10 5.80 8.51
N GLY A 140 1.58 6.75 7.69
CA GLY A 140 0.73 7.66 6.93
C GLY A 140 -0.20 6.96 5.94
N LEU A 141 0.20 5.80 5.40
CA LEU A 141 -0.64 5.00 4.50
C LEU A 141 -1.85 4.41 5.25
N GLY A 142 -1.60 3.79 6.40
CA GLY A 142 -2.65 3.23 7.24
C GLY A 142 -3.61 4.31 7.76
N LEU A 143 -3.06 5.39 8.32
CA LEU A 143 -3.85 6.52 8.81
C LEU A 143 -4.67 7.17 7.67
N GLY A 144 -4.06 7.40 6.51
CA GLY A 144 -4.75 7.94 5.34
C GLY A 144 -5.85 7.02 4.81
N THR A 145 -5.63 5.68 4.88
CA THR A 145 -6.66 4.69 4.56
C THR A 145 -7.85 4.82 5.50
N ALA A 146 -7.61 4.80 6.81
CA ALA A 146 -8.67 4.88 7.82
C ALA A 146 -9.43 6.22 7.71
N LEU A 147 -8.70 7.34 7.70
CA LEU A 147 -9.30 8.66 7.60
C LEU A 147 -10.05 8.88 6.28
N GLY A 148 -9.53 8.35 5.17
CA GLY A 148 -10.19 8.47 3.87
C GLY A 148 -11.55 7.79 3.83
N VAL A 149 -11.65 6.59 4.40
CA VAL A 149 -12.92 5.87 4.50
C VAL A 149 -13.88 6.58 5.46
N VAL A 150 -13.41 6.95 6.67
CA VAL A 150 -14.27 7.61 7.68
C VAL A 150 -14.76 8.97 7.20
N VAL A 151 -13.83 9.82 6.72
CA VAL A 151 -14.18 11.18 6.28
C VAL A 151 -15.03 11.13 5.00
N GLY A 152 -14.71 10.23 4.07
CA GLY A 152 -15.50 10.01 2.87
C GLY A 152 -16.94 9.58 3.18
N GLY A 153 -17.11 8.66 4.14
CA GLY A 153 -18.44 8.21 4.59
C GLY A 153 -19.20 9.29 5.35
N ALA A 154 -18.57 9.93 6.34
CA ALA A 154 -19.20 10.96 7.15
C ALA A 154 -19.59 12.21 6.33
N LEU A 155 -18.71 12.67 5.45
CA LEU A 155 -19.06 13.78 4.55
C LEU A 155 -20.13 13.35 3.52
N GLY A 156 -20.10 12.10 3.05
CA GLY A 156 -21.09 11.57 2.10
C GLY A 156 -22.50 11.42 2.67
N GLU A 157 -22.69 11.48 4.01
CA GLU A 157 -24.03 11.55 4.63
C GLU A 157 -24.65 12.93 4.51
N VAL A 158 -23.85 13.99 4.42
CA VAL A 158 -24.32 15.40 4.46
C VAL A 158 -24.05 16.14 3.14
N LEU A 159 -23.17 15.64 2.30
CA LEU A 159 -22.79 16.26 1.03
C LEU A 159 -22.95 15.26 -0.13
N PRO A 160 -23.31 15.72 -1.32
CA PRO A 160 -23.18 14.93 -2.54
C PRO A 160 -21.74 14.41 -2.71
N TRP A 161 -21.56 13.19 -3.24
CA TRP A 161 -20.25 12.57 -3.37
C TRP A 161 -19.21 13.44 -4.12
N ARG A 162 -19.65 14.28 -5.05
CA ARG A 162 -18.78 15.22 -5.77
C ARG A 162 -18.19 16.27 -4.86
N GLU A 163 -19.02 16.85 -3.99
CA GLU A 163 -18.60 17.89 -3.07
C GLU A 163 -17.58 17.36 -2.05
N VAL A 164 -17.69 16.10 -1.65
CA VAL A 164 -16.68 15.44 -0.81
C VAL A 164 -15.30 15.53 -1.47
N PHE A 165 -15.18 15.23 -2.78
CA PHE A 165 -13.91 15.34 -3.48
C PHE A 165 -13.43 16.78 -3.66
N LEU A 166 -14.34 17.74 -3.84
CA LEU A 166 -14.01 19.17 -3.88
C LEU A 166 -13.40 19.63 -2.55
N VAL A 167 -14.00 19.27 -1.42
CA VAL A 167 -13.48 19.56 -0.07
C VAL A 167 -12.11 18.90 0.13
N LEU A 168 -11.98 17.61 -0.21
CA LEU A 168 -10.74 16.88 -0.05
C LEU A 168 -9.59 17.41 -0.93
N THR A 169 -9.88 18.16 -1.99
CA THR A 169 -8.87 18.81 -2.84
C THR A 169 -7.98 19.79 -2.07
N ALA A 170 -8.45 20.34 -0.95
CA ALA A 170 -7.64 21.22 -0.10
C ALA A 170 -6.43 20.50 0.51
N LEU A 171 -6.54 19.21 0.84
CA LEU A 171 -5.47 18.46 1.52
C LEU A 171 -4.16 18.39 0.71
N PRO A 172 -4.14 17.95 -0.56
CA PRO A 172 -2.91 17.93 -1.33
C PRO A 172 -2.38 19.37 -1.58
N LEU A 173 -3.22 20.38 -1.73
CA LEU A 173 -2.76 21.76 -1.89
C LEU A 173 -2.01 22.25 -0.64
N VAL A 174 -2.55 22.00 0.54
CA VAL A 174 -1.88 22.30 1.82
C VAL A 174 -0.59 21.48 1.94
N SER A 175 -0.62 20.19 1.62
CA SER A 175 0.58 19.33 1.66
C SER A 175 1.68 19.83 0.72
N ALA A 176 1.34 20.19 -0.52
CA ALA A 176 2.30 20.70 -1.50
C ALA A 176 2.95 22.00 -1.01
N THR A 177 2.16 22.90 -0.43
CA THR A 177 2.62 24.18 0.13
C THR A 177 3.57 23.97 1.30
N LEU A 178 3.20 23.13 2.28
CA LEU A 178 4.00 22.84 3.45
C LEU A 178 5.31 22.11 3.08
N ILE A 179 5.25 21.08 2.24
CA ILE A 179 6.43 20.39 1.76
C ILE A 179 7.31 21.32 0.92
N GLY A 180 6.71 22.14 0.06
CA GLY A 180 7.41 23.13 -0.74
C GLY A 180 8.21 24.13 0.11
N ARG A 181 7.61 24.59 1.22
CA ARG A 181 8.20 25.61 2.10
C ARG A 181 9.22 25.07 3.09
N PHE A 182 8.97 23.87 3.67
CA PHE A 182 9.72 23.42 4.85
C PHE A 182 10.59 22.17 4.60
N VAL A 183 10.39 21.40 3.52
CA VAL A 183 11.25 20.27 3.19
C VAL A 183 12.35 20.74 2.24
N SER A 184 13.61 20.60 2.63
CA SER A 184 14.76 20.78 1.73
C SER A 184 14.93 19.53 0.85
N ASP A 185 15.51 19.67 -0.36
CA ASP A 185 15.86 18.51 -1.22
C ASP A 185 17.31 18.07 -0.96
N PRO A 186 17.53 17.13 -0.04
CA PRO A 186 18.87 16.69 0.31
C PRO A 186 19.51 15.80 -0.77
N THR A 187 18.71 15.27 -1.70
CA THR A 187 19.15 14.30 -2.70
C THR A 187 20.05 14.91 -3.79
N ARG A 188 19.97 16.23 -4.02
CA ARG A 188 20.87 16.95 -4.93
C ARG A 188 22.34 16.87 -4.54
N ARG A 189 22.66 16.66 -3.25
CA ARG A 189 24.03 16.50 -2.76
C ARG A 189 24.53 15.05 -2.84
N ALA A 190 23.62 14.05 -2.71
CA ALA A 190 23.96 12.64 -2.67
C ALA A 190 24.19 12.00 -4.07
N ALA A 191 23.66 12.60 -5.13
CA ALA A 191 23.79 12.09 -6.50
C ALA A 191 25.23 12.14 -7.08
N ARG A 192 26.23 12.55 -6.29
CA ARG A 192 27.60 12.82 -6.76
C ARG A 192 28.67 11.77 -6.39
N ALA A 193 28.29 10.65 -5.83
CA ALA A 193 29.26 9.59 -5.48
C ALA A 193 28.86 8.23 -6.05
N PRO A 194 29.28 7.86 -7.28
CA PRO A 194 29.34 6.45 -7.66
C PRO A 194 30.62 5.86 -7.01
N GLY A 195 30.42 5.08 -5.92
CA GLY A 195 31.49 4.23 -5.44
C GLY A 195 31.76 3.12 -6.47
N PRO A 196 33.03 2.84 -6.87
CA PRO A 196 33.35 1.66 -7.64
C PRO A 196 33.21 0.45 -6.72
N GLY A 197 32.33 -0.50 -7.06
CA GLY A 197 32.19 -1.75 -6.34
C GLY A 197 31.48 -2.78 -7.21
N GLU A 198 32.13 -3.92 -7.37
CA GLU A 198 31.56 -5.14 -7.95
C GLU A 198 30.20 -5.41 -7.28
N GLY A 199 29.10 -5.26 -8.00
CA GLY A 199 27.76 -5.38 -7.45
C GLY A 199 26.76 -5.86 -8.50
N MET A 200 25.69 -6.50 -8.02
CA MET A 200 24.58 -6.95 -8.83
C MET A 200 24.14 -5.85 -9.81
N THR A 201 24.04 -6.18 -11.09
CA THR A 201 23.57 -5.27 -12.13
C THR A 201 22.04 -5.17 -12.12
N VAL A 202 21.50 -4.10 -12.70
CA VAL A 202 20.03 -3.93 -12.87
C VAL A 202 19.42 -5.14 -13.60
N ALA A 203 20.10 -5.63 -14.65
CA ALA A 203 19.66 -6.81 -15.39
C ALA A 203 19.60 -8.08 -14.52
N ALA A 204 20.52 -8.22 -13.56
CA ALA A 204 20.53 -9.34 -12.62
C ALA A 204 19.33 -9.28 -11.65
N VAL A 205 18.85 -8.08 -11.26
CA VAL A 205 17.63 -7.93 -10.46
C VAL A 205 16.43 -8.50 -11.19
N PHE A 206 16.25 -8.18 -12.47
CA PHE A 206 15.15 -8.70 -13.29
C PHE A 206 15.22 -10.23 -13.49
N ARG A 207 16.39 -10.81 -13.42
CA ARG A 207 16.61 -12.26 -13.54
C ARG A 207 16.57 -13.00 -12.21
N HIS A 208 16.46 -12.28 -11.08
CA HIS A 208 16.51 -12.90 -9.76
C HIS A 208 15.20 -13.62 -9.44
N ARG A 209 15.25 -14.96 -9.39
CA ARG A 209 14.08 -15.85 -9.19
C ARG A 209 13.26 -15.46 -7.95
N ASP A 210 13.94 -15.23 -6.81
CA ASP A 210 13.25 -15.02 -5.54
C ASP A 210 12.51 -13.68 -5.48
N LEU A 211 12.88 -12.69 -6.31
CA LEU A 211 12.11 -11.46 -6.48
C LEU A 211 10.73 -11.74 -7.08
N TRP A 212 10.69 -12.54 -8.15
CA TRP A 212 9.42 -12.90 -8.80
C TRP A 212 8.56 -13.76 -7.90
N ILE A 213 9.15 -14.71 -7.15
CA ILE A 213 8.43 -15.52 -6.18
C ILE A 213 7.81 -14.64 -5.09
N LEU A 214 8.57 -13.71 -4.50
CA LEU A 214 8.05 -12.76 -3.52
C LEU A 214 6.99 -11.83 -4.11
N GLY A 215 7.18 -11.37 -5.35
CA GLY A 215 6.20 -10.56 -6.06
C GLY A 215 4.88 -11.29 -6.27
N LEU A 216 4.93 -12.53 -6.77
CA LEU A 216 3.75 -13.36 -6.96
C LEU A 216 3.06 -13.71 -5.63
N ALA A 217 3.83 -14.05 -4.59
CA ALA A 217 3.27 -14.25 -3.25
C ALA A 217 2.61 -12.98 -2.72
N GLY A 218 3.23 -11.82 -2.93
CA GLY A 218 2.73 -10.52 -2.51
C GLY A 218 1.45 -10.06 -3.23
N MET A 219 1.06 -10.71 -4.33
CA MET A 219 -0.25 -10.45 -4.96
C MET A 219 -1.42 -10.82 -4.04
N ALA A 220 -1.28 -11.85 -3.21
CA ALA A 220 -2.36 -12.31 -2.32
C ALA A 220 -2.74 -11.27 -1.24
N PRO A 221 -1.80 -10.69 -0.45
CA PRO A 221 -2.14 -9.64 0.49
C PRO A 221 -2.63 -8.35 -0.21
N ILE A 222 -2.10 -8.00 -1.38
CA ILE A 222 -2.63 -6.87 -2.16
C ILE A 222 -4.06 -7.16 -2.62
N TRP A 223 -4.36 -8.36 -3.09
CA TRP A 223 -5.72 -8.74 -3.46
C TRP A 223 -6.68 -8.57 -2.28
N THR A 224 -6.37 -9.18 -1.14
CA THR A 224 -7.18 -9.10 0.08
C THR A 224 -7.36 -7.66 0.55
N GLN A 225 -6.28 -6.86 0.53
CA GLN A 225 -6.34 -5.45 0.90
C GLN A 225 -7.34 -4.67 0.03
N TRP A 226 -7.40 -4.94 -1.27
CA TRP A 226 -8.28 -4.20 -2.17
C TRP A 226 -9.69 -4.77 -2.29
N VAL A 227 -9.91 -6.04 -1.94
CA VAL A 227 -11.26 -6.54 -1.68
C VAL A 227 -11.89 -5.78 -0.51
N ILE A 228 -11.22 -5.72 0.65
CA ILE A 228 -11.71 -5.00 1.83
C ILE A 228 -11.68 -3.49 1.61
N GLY A 229 -10.60 -2.96 1.00
CA GLY A 229 -10.43 -1.53 0.77
C GLY A 229 -11.47 -0.91 -0.17
N THR A 230 -11.90 -1.66 -1.19
CA THR A 230 -12.93 -1.19 -2.13
C THR A 230 -14.34 -1.43 -1.59
N TRP A 231 -14.59 -2.63 -1.08
CA TRP A 231 -15.93 -3.11 -0.76
C TRP A 231 -16.23 -3.15 0.74
N GLY A 232 -15.29 -2.69 1.61
CA GLY A 232 -15.46 -2.72 3.06
C GLY A 232 -16.79 -2.12 3.52
N PRO A 233 -17.15 -0.87 3.18
CA PRO A 233 -18.46 -0.32 3.55
C PRO A 233 -19.62 -1.15 3.03
N ALA A 234 -19.55 -1.67 1.81
CA ALA A 234 -20.57 -2.52 1.21
C ALA A 234 -20.70 -3.90 1.88
N LEU A 235 -19.61 -4.47 2.41
CA LEU A 235 -19.65 -5.68 3.24
C LEU A 235 -20.49 -5.47 4.50
N PHE A 236 -20.31 -4.33 5.17
CA PHE A 236 -21.11 -3.97 6.35
C PHE A 236 -22.56 -3.65 5.98
N ALA A 237 -22.80 -3.00 4.84
CA ALA A 237 -24.14 -2.75 4.32
C ALA A 237 -24.89 -4.05 4.01
N GLU A 238 -24.21 -5.08 3.49
CA GLU A 238 -24.81 -6.39 3.18
C GLU A 238 -25.34 -7.10 4.42
N ILE A 239 -24.70 -6.92 5.60
CA ILE A 239 -25.16 -7.48 6.87
C ILE A 239 -26.11 -6.54 7.65
N GLY A 240 -26.55 -5.42 7.05
CA GLY A 240 -27.59 -4.55 7.60
C GLY A 240 -27.11 -3.19 8.13
N VAL A 241 -25.82 -2.85 8.07
CA VAL A 241 -25.31 -1.51 8.44
C VAL A 241 -25.45 -0.57 7.24
N ARG A 242 -26.63 0.04 7.06
CA ARG A 242 -26.95 0.84 5.87
C ARG A 242 -26.51 2.30 5.97
N GLU A 243 -26.27 2.81 7.18
CA GLU A 243 -25.75 4.15 7.40
C GLU A 243 -24.32 4.25 6.86
N LEU A 244 -24.09 5.19 5.95
CA LEU A 244 -22.85 5.32 5.21
C LEU A 244 -21.65 5.60 6.14
N GLY A 245 -21.77 6.55 7.06
CA GLY A 245 -20.72 6.88 8.03
C GLY A 245 -20.43 5.73 8.99
N ARG A 246 -21.45 4.99 9.42
CA ARG A 246 -21.29 3.84 10.32
C ARG A 246 -20.61 2.66 9.63
N SER A 247 -21.00 2.34 8.41
CA SER A 247 -20.35 1.29 7.60
C SER A 247 -18.91 1.67 7.28
N ALA A 248 -18.66 2.94 6.96
CA ALA A 248 -17.32 3.49 6.73
C ALA A 248 -16.46 3.44 8.00
N LEU A 249 -17.01 3.76 9.18
CA LEU A 249 -16.29 3.67 10.44
C LEU A 249 -15.77 2.24 10.71
N PHE A 250 -16.60 1.22 10.53
CA PHE A 250 -16.17 -0.17 10.68
C PHE A 250 -15.15 -0.58 9.59
N ALA A 251 -15.35 -0.16 8.35
CA ALA A 251 -14.42 -0.46 7.26
C ALA A 251 -13.04 0.22 7.45
N SER A 252 -12.96 1.33 8.22
CA SER A 252 -11.70 2.02 8.53
C SER A 252 -10.72 1.18 9.34
N LEU A 253 -11.19 0.09 9.99
CA LEU A 253 -10.34 -0.87 10.69
C LEU A 253 -9.26 -1.47 9.77
N LEU A 254 -9.47 -1.46 8.45
CA LEU A 254 -8.44 -1.78 7.46
C LEU A 254 -7.15 -0.95 7.64
N GLY A 255 -7.30 0.35 7.84
CA GLY A 255 -6.17 1.25 8.02
C GLY A 255 -5.63 1.27 9.45
N ILE A 256 -6.53 1.19 10.45
CA ILE A 256 -6.17 1.17 11.88
C ILE A 256 -5.32 -0.05 12.22
N ALA A 257 -5.56 -1.18 11.58
CA ALA A 257 -4.79 -2.41 11.78
C ALA A 257 -3.35 -2.36 11.23
N ALA A 258 -3.00 -1.37 10.39
CA ALA A 258 -1.70 -1.32 9.74
C ALA A 258 -0.51 -1.15 10.70
N PRO A 259 -0.49 -0.17 11.63
CA PRO A 259 0.63 -0.02 12.56
C PRO A 259 0.84 -1.25 13.44
N PRO A 260 -0.17 -1.80 14.14
CA PRO A 260 0.03 -2.98 14.97
C PRO A 260 0.43 -4.22 14.17
N GLY A 261 -0.10 -4.42 12.96
CA GLY A 261 0.26 -5.55 12.09
C GLY A 261 1.73 -5.49 11.66
N LEU A 262 2.17 -4.35 11.15
CA LEU A 262 3.56 -4.12 10.74
C LEU A 262 4.53 -4.30 11.91
N PHE A 263 4.21 -3.72 13.08
CA PHE A 263 5.07 -3.78 14.25
C PHE A 263 5.16 -5.21 14.82
N ALA A 264 4.03 -5.88 15.02
CA ALA A 264 3.99 -7.20 15.63
C ALA A 264 4.71 -8.24 14.75
N MET A 265 4.41 -8.29 13.44
CA MET A 265 5.01 -9.27 12.55
C MET A 265 6.47 -8.93 12.22
N GLY A 266 6.84 -7.66 12.18
CA GLY A 266 8.24 -7.23 12.08
C GLY A 266 9.05 -7.68 13.29
N THR A 267 8.57 -7.40 14.49
CA THR A 267 9.23 -7.81 15.75
C THR A 267 9.32 -9.33 15.88
N LEU A 268 8.25 -10.05 15.54
CA LEU A 268 8.25 -11.51 15.52
C LEU A 268 9.32 -12.04 14.54
N SER A 269 9.40 -11.45 13.35
CA SER A 269 10.39 -11.83 12.33
C SER A 269 11.82 -11.64 12.83
N ASP A 270 12.13 -10.55 13.53
CA ASP A 270 13.46 -10.28 14.06
C ASP A 270 13.81 -11.22 15.22
N ARG A 271 12.86 -11.51 16.10
CA ARG A 271 13.04 -12.47 17.20
C ARG A 271 13.30 -13.89 16.70
N LEU A 272 12.53 -14.35 15.70
CA LEU A 272 12.71 -15.68 15.14
C LEU A 272 14.01 -15.80 14.33
N LEU A 273 14.42 -14.73 13.64
CA LEU A 273 15.72 -14.69 12.97
C LEU A 273 16.87 -14.84 13.97
N ALA A 274 16.81 -14.21 15.15
CA ALA A 274 17.79 -14.37 16.22
C ALA A 274 17.87 -15.82 16.75
N GLN A 275 16.81 -16.61 16.56
CA GLN A 275 16.76 -18.04 16.89
C GLN A 275 17.13 -18.95 15.70
N GLY A 276 17.62 -18.39 14.59
CA GLY A 276 18.00 -19.14 13.38
C GLY A 276 16.82 -19.50 12.47
N ILE A 277 15.62 -18.96 12.71
CA ILE A 277 14.43 -19.19 11.91
C ILE A 277 14.31 -18.07 10.85
N GLY A 278 14.36 -18.44 9.59
CA GLY A 278 14.33 -17.46 8.48
C GLY A 278 13.01 -16.70 8.39
N ARG A 279 13.06 -15.46 7.91
CA ARG A 279 11.93 -14.52 7.79
C ARG A 279 10.74 -15.03 6.96
N LYS A 280 10.99 -15.92 5.99
CA LYS A 280 9.94 -16.48 5.13
C LYS A 280 8.82 -17.21 5.90
N GLY A 281 9.16 -17.82 7.07
CA GLY A 281 8.17 -18.45 7.94
C GLY A 281 7.16 -17.46 8.51
N VAL A 282 7.61 -16.24 8.87
CA VAL A 282 6.70 -15.18 9.36
C VAL A 282 5.86 -14.60 8.23
N VAL A 283 6.43 -14.46 7.03
CA VAL A 283 5.65 -14.08 5.83
C VAL A 283 4.53 -15.10 5.59
N ALA A 284 4.85 -16.39 5.59
CA ALA A 284 3.88 -17.47 5.41
C ALA A 284 2.81 -17.50 6.53
N LEU A 285 3.22 -17.31 7.79
CA LEU A 285 2.29 -17.23 8.94
C LEU A 285 1.31 -16.06 8.78
N SER A 286 1.82 -14.89 8.40
CA SER A 286 0.97 -13.71 8.17
C SER A 286 -0.03 -13.96 7.03
N MET A 287 0.42 -14.55 5.93
CA MET A 287 -0.46 -14.91 4.81
C MET A 287 -1.51 -15.95 5.19
N LEU A 288 -1.15 -16.94 6.01
CA LEU A 288 -2.10 -17.95 6.49
C LEU A 288 -3.14 -17.33 7.42
N GLY A 289 -2.72 -16.49 8.38
CA GLY A 289 -3.62 -15.76 9.26
C GLY A 289 -4.59 -14.87 8.48
N MET A 290 -4.09 -14.18 7.45
CA MET A 290 -4.91 -13.40 6.51
C MET A 290 -5.92 -14.30 5.77
N ALA A 291 -5.48 -15.43 5.22
CA ALA A 291 -6.34 -16.33 4.46
C ALA A 291 -7.49 -16.88 5.31
N LEU A 292 -7.18 -17.36 6.52
CA LEU A 292 -8.16 -17.89 7.44
C LEU A 292 -9.16 -16.82 7.91
N SER A 293 -8.67 -15.63 8.25
CA SER A 293 -9.53 -14.54 8.70
C SER A 293 -10.41 -13.96 7.59
N VAL A 294 -9.91 -13.82 6.35
CA VAL A 294 -10.75 -13.35 5.24
C VAL A 294 -11.77 -14.40 4.81
N ALA A 295 -11.48 -15.70 4.96
CA ALA A 295 -12.49 -16.76 4.78
C ALA A 295 -13.60 -16.63 5.83
N ALA A 296 -13.25 -16.33 7.09
CA ALA A 296 -14.21 -16.08 8.15
C ALA A 296 -15.03 -14.80 7.91
N VAL A 297 -14.42 -13.73 7.33
CA VAL A 297 -15.17 -12.56 6.83
C VAL A 297 -16.24 -13.01 5.82
N GLY A 298 -15.86 -13.80 4.80
CA GLY A 298 -16.79 -14.32 3.81
C GLY A 298 -17.94 -15.12 4.43
N LEU A 299 -17.62 -15.99 5.38
CA LEU A 299 -18.63 -16.79 6.09
C LEU A 299 -19.59 -15.90 6.90
N THR A 300 -19.06 -14.90 7.61
CA THR A 300 -19.87 -13.94 8.40
C THR A 300 -20.81 -13.14 7.50
N VAL A 301 -20.34 -12.69 6.34
CA VAL A 301 -21.17 -11.97 5.36
C VAL A 301 -22.26 -12.89 4.80
N GLN A 302 -21.90 -14.12 4.41
CA GLN A 302 -22.85 -15.09 3.86
C GLN A 302 -23.97 -15.46 4.85
N GLN A 303 -23.62 -15.61 6.13
CA GLN A 303 -24.57 -15.95 7.19
C GLN A 303 -25.28 -14.73 7.79
N ARG A 304 -25.00 -13.52 7.31
CA ARG A 304 -25.48 -12.27 7.91
C ARG A 304 -25.19 -12.21 9.41
N GLY A 305 -23.98 -12.59 9.79
CA GLY A 305 -23.54 -12.65 11.18
C GLY A 305 -23.49 -11.27 11.85
N PRO A 306 -23.20 -11.22 13.15
CA PRO A 306 -23.24 -9.97 13.91
C PRO A 306 -22.14 -8.99 13.46
N VAL A 307 -22.48 -7.70 13.47
CA VAL A 307 -21.61 -6.59 13.02
C VAL A 307 -20.28 -6.56 13.76
N TRP A 308 -20.29 -6.79 15.09
CA TRP A 308 -19.06 -6.80 15.88
C TRP A 308 -18.07 -7.89 15.43
N LEU A 309 -18.60 -9.08 15.06
CA LEU A 309 -17.76 -10.18 14.57
C LEU A 309 -17.12 -9.81 13.24
N LEU A 310 -17.89 -9.25 12.30
CA LEU A 310 -17.35 -8.77 11.04
C LEU A 310 -16.27 -7.70 11.25
N ALA A 311 -16.50 -6.75 12.18
CA ALA A 311 -15.54 -5.71 12.50
C ALA A 311 -14.22 -6.30 13.04
N VAL A 312 -14.30 -7.23 13.99
CA VAL A 312 -13.13 -7.94 14.53
C VAL A 312 -12.39 -8.70 13.42
N LEU A 313 -13.12 -9.42 12.57
CA LEU A 313 -12.52 -10.20 11.48
C LEU A 313 -11.87 -9.29 10.42
N VAL A 314 -12.47 -8.16 10.08
CA VAL A 314 -11.86 -7.14 9.19
C VAL A 314 -10.56 -6.59 9.80
N PHE A 315 -10.56 -6.29 11.10
CA PHE A 315 -9.35 -5.86 11.80
C PHE A 315 -8.27 -6.95 11.77
N VAL A 316 -8.59 -8.20 12.12
CA VAL A 316 -7.66 -9.33 12.15
C VAL A 316 -7.11 -9.63 10.75
N THR A 317 -7.98 -9.64 9.73
CA THR A 317 -7.57 -9.82 8.33
C THR A 317 -6.58 -8.72 7.93
N SER A 318 -6.90 -7.48 8.26
CA SER A 318 -6.06 -6.33 7.93
C SER A 318 -4.75 -6.33 8.71
N PHE A 319 -4.76 -6.72 9.97
CA PHE A 319 -3.57 -6.90 10.79
C PHE A 319 -2.57 -7.87 10.13
N PHE A 320 -3.03 -9.03 9.71
CA PHE A 320 -2.18 -9.98 9.01
C PHE A 320 -1.79 -9.52 7.61
N THR A 321 -2.70 -8.88 6.87
CA THR A 321 -2.42 -8.33 5.53
C THR A 321 -1.28 -7.30 5.56
N TRP A 322 -1.32 -6.34 6.48
CA TRP A 322 -0.24 -5.38 6.69
C TRP A 322 1.00 -6.04 7.29
N GLY A 323 0.82 -7.02 8.16
CA GLY A 323 1.88 -7.77 8.80
C GLY A 323 2.81 -8.53 7.85
N VAL A 324 2.36 -8.87 6.63
CA VAL A 324 3.19 -9.48 5.60
C VAL A 324 4.37 -8.60 5.21
N TRP A 325 4.19 -7.26 5.16
CA TRP A 325 5.14 -6.37 4.50
C TRP A 325 6.43 -6.14 5.26
N ALA A 326 6.38 -6.07 6.60
CA ALA A 326 7.60 -5.85 7.39
C ALA A 326 8.63 -6.99 7.21
N PRO A 327 8.31 -8.28 7.41
CA PRO A 327 9.25 -9.37 7.17
C PRO A 327 9.57 -9.56 5.68
N ALA A 328 8.64 -9.29 4.75
CA ALA A 328 8.90 -9.38 3.31
C ALA A 328 9.91 -8.34 2.84
N TYR A 329 9.81 -7.10 3.30
CA TYR A 329 10.77 -6.05 2.97
C TYR A 329 12.14 -6.29 3.62
N ALA A 330 12.16 -6.81 4.84
CA ALA A 330 13.43 -7.22 5.48
C ALA A 330 14.10 -8.36 4.69
N LEU A 331 13.33 -9.35 4.23
CA LEU A 331 13.84 -10.43 3.38
C LEU A 331 14.39 -9.89 2.04
N MET A 332 13.71 -8.93 1.43
CA MET A 332 14.23 -8.24 0.23
C MET A 332 15.57 -7.54 0.50
N ALA A 333 15.71 -6.89 1.67
CA ALA A 333 16.96 -6.22 2.05
C ALA A 333 18.11 -7.21 2.29
N GLU A 334 17.83 -8.46 2.63
CA GLU A 334 18.83 -9.55 2.74
C GLU A 334 19.25 -10.10 1.35
N LEU A 335 18.34 -10.08 0.37
CA LEU A 335 18.57 -10.64 -0.96
C LEU A 335 19.28 -9.67 -1.93
N PHE A 336 19.12 -8.36 -1.74
CA PHE A 336 19.58 -7.35 -2.70
C PHE A 336 20.50 -6.33 -2.04
N PRO A 337 21.66 -6.00 -2.67
CA PRO A 337 22.55 -4.96 -2.18
C PRO A 337 21.91 -3.57 -2.32
N GLN A 338 22.33 -2.63 -1.46
CA GLN A 338 21.80 -1.25 -1.37
C GLN A 338 21.74 -0.52 -2.73
N ARG A 339 22.72 -0.76 -3.62
CA ARG A 339 22.82 -0.11 -4.94
C ARG A 339 21.62 -0.38 -5.84
N VAL A 340 21.06 -1.60 -5.81
CA VAL A 340 19.92 -2.01 -6.65
C VAL A 340 18.62 -2.11 -5.88
N MET A 341 18.64 -1.80 -4.58
CA MET A 341 17.49 -1.93 -3.67
C MET A 341 16.26 -1.19 -4.18
N GLY A 342 16.42 0.06 -4.65
CA GLY A 342 15.31 0.86 -5.16
C GLY A 342 14.59 0.20 -6.35
N ILE A 343 15.37 -0.36 -7.29
CA ILE A 343 14.81 -1.06 -8.45
C ILE A 343 14.15 -2.38 -8.02
N ALA A 344 14.79 -3.12 -7.10
CA ALA A 344 14.23 -4.36 -6.58
C ALA A 344 12.88 -4.13 -5.86
N PHE A 345 12.79 -3.12 -5.00
CA PHE A 345 11.53 -2.74 -4.35
C PHE A 345 10.48 -2.22 -5.35
N GLY A 346 10.89 -1.39 -6.32
CA GLY A 346 9.98 -0.89 -7.36
C GLY A 346 9.38 -2.02 -8.19
N LEU A 347 10.21 -3.00 -8.60
CA LEU A 347 9.76 -4.15 -9.36
C LEU A 347 8.87 -5.09 -8.52
N LEU A 348 9.27 -5.38 -7.27
CA LEU A 348 8.45 -6.14 -6.33
C LEU A 348 7.06 -5.50 -6.20
N ASN A 349 7.03 -4.20 -5.94
CA ASN A 349 5.78 -3.45 -5.75
C ASN A 349 4.93 -3.48 -7.03
N ALA A 350 5.54 -3.27 -8.21
CA ALA A 350 4.83 -3.35 -9.48
C ALA A 350 4.16 -4.71 -9.69
N VAL A 351 4.86 -5.81 -9.42
CA VAL A 351 4.32 -7.18 -9.55
C VAL A 351 3.18 -7.40 -8.56
N CYS A 352 3.37 -7.06 -7.28
CA CYS A 352 2.33 -7.23 -6.26
C CYS A 352 1.06 -6.45 -6.61
N PHE A 353 1.19 -5.21 -7.09
CA PHE A 353 0.05 -4.33 -7.39
C PHE A 353 -0.71 -4.71 -8.67
N VAL A 354 -0.25 -5.67 -9.49
CA VAL A 354 -1.05 -6.26 -10.56
C VAL A 354 -2.37 -6.83 -10.00
N ALA A 355 -2.34 -7.38 -8.78
CA ALA A 355 -3.55 -7.87 -8.11
C ALA A 355 -4.60 -6.77 -7.90
N SER A 356 -4.19 -5.52 -7.67
CA SER A 356 -5.10 -4.39 -7.48
C SER A 356 -5.86 -3.97 -8.74
N LEU A 357 -5.35 -4.34 -9.91
CA LEU A 357 -6.03 -4.10 -11.19
C LEU A 357 -7.29 -4.95 -11.34
N LEU A 358 -7.29 -6.14 -10.74
CA LEU A 358 -8.32 -7.16 -10.92
C LEU A 358 -9.22 -7.34 -9.69
N ALA A 359 -8.68 -7.21 -8.46
CA ALA A 359 -9.39 -7.57 -7.23
C ALA A 359 -10.72 -6.83 -7.05
N PRO A 360 -10.83 -5.49 -7.24
CA PRO A 360 -12.11 -4.79 -7.11
C PRO A 360 -13.14 -5.23 -8.18
N TYR A 361 -12.70 -5.36 -9.43
CA TYR A 361 -13.55 -5.78 -10.55
C TYR A 361 -14.08 -7.19 -10.38
N VAL A 362 -13.19 -8.15 -10.10
CA VAL A 362 -13.57 -9.57 -9.95
C VAL A 362 -14.52 -9.76 -8.75
N THR A 363 -14.25 -9.08 -7.63
CA THR A 363 -15.13 -9.13 -6.45
C THR A 363 -16.50 -8.55 -6.75
N GLY A 364 -16.58 -7.42 -7.46
CA GLY A 364 -17.84 -6.83 -7.92
C GLY A 364 -18.59 -7.77 -8.88
N SER A 365 -17.89 -8.42 -9.83
CA SER A 365 -18.47 -9.40 -10.75
C SER A 365 -19.05 -10.63 -10.02
N ILE A 366 -18.38 -11.09 -8.96
CA ILE A 366 -18.90 -12.17 -8.11
C ILE A 366 -20.19 -11.71 -7.42
N LYS A 367 -20.21 -10.49 -6.87
CA LYS A 367 -21.41 -9.89 -6.24
C LYS A 367 -22.57 -9.81 -7.22
N ASP A 368 -22.34 -9.32 -8.46
CA ASP A 368 -23.38 -9.21 -9.48
C ASP A 368 -24.00 -10.58 -9.84
N ARG A 369 -23.18 -11.65 -9.84
CA ARG A 369 -23.62 -13.02 -10.19
C ARG A 369 -24.24 -13.79 -9.03
N THR A 370 -23.74 -13.59 -7.81
CA THR A 370 -24.12 -14.43 -6.64
C THR A 370 -25.01 -13.70 -5.65
N GLY A 371 -25.16 -12.37 -5.78
CA GLY A 371 -25.88 -11.55 -4.82
C GLY A 371 -25.11 -11.26 -3.53
N SER A 372 -23.86 -11.79 -3.37
CA SER A 372 -23.06 -11.61 -2.14
C SER A 372 -21.58 -11.33 -2.42
N PHE A 373 -20.95 -10.53 -1.56
CA PHE A 373 -19.50 -10.33 -1.57
C PHE A 373 -18.71 -11.50 -0.96
N ALA A 374 -19.37 -12.46 -0.31
CA ALA A 374 -18.73 -13.61 0.35
C ALA A 374 -17.80 -14.38 -0.60
N GLY A 375 -18.23 -14.62 -1.85
CA GLY A 375 -17.42 -15.31 -2.86
C GLY A 375 -16.09 -14.59 -3.17
N GLY A 376 -16.08 -13.27 -3.14
CA GLY A 376 -14.85 -12.46 -3.30
C GLY A 376 -13.88 -12.65 -2.13
N CYS A 377 -14.40 -12.78 -0.90
CA CYS A 377 -13.60 -13.09 0.28
C CYS A 377 -13.04 -14.52 0.23
N TYR A 378 -13.82 -15.51 -0.24
CA TYR A 378 -13.33 -16.87 -0.41
C TYR A 378 -12.24 -16.98 -1.47
N LEU A 379 -12.39 -16.25 -2.59
CA LEU A 379 -11.33 -16.18 -3.58
C LEU A 379 -10.05 -15.59 -3.00
N ALA A 380 -10.15 -14.51 -2.20
CA ALA A 380 -9.02 -13.91 -1.50
C ALA A 380 -8.35 -14.91 -0.55
N ALA A 381 -9.12 -15.75 0.15
CA ALA A 381 -8.61 -16.79 1.03
C ALA A 381 -7.84 -17.87 0.25
N VAL A 382 -8.38 -18.35 -0.87
CA VAL A 382 -7.70 -19.32 -1.75
C VAL A 382 -6.39 -18.75 -2.27
N LEU A 383 -6.39 -17.50 -2.76
CA LEU A 383 -5.17 -16.83 -3.21
C LEU A 383 -4.17 -16.65 -2.06
N GLY A 384 -4.65 -16.41 -0.84
CA GLY A 384 -3.83 -16.35 0.37
C GLY A 384 -3.09 -17.68 0.63
N VAL A 385 -3.79 -18.81 0.57
CA VAL A 385 -3.20 -20.16 0.73
C VAL A 385 -2.18 -20.44 -0.39
N VAL A 386 -2.51 -20.11 -1.64
CA VAL A 386 -1.55 -20.21 -2.75
C VAL A 386 -0.32 -19.35 -2.49
N GLY A 387 -0.53 -18.11 -1.99
CA GLY A 387 0.54 -17.20 -1.62
C GLY A 387 1.48 -17.78 -0.55
N VAL A 388 0.95 -18.50 0.45
CA VAL A 388 1.76 -19.25 1.45
C VAL A 388 2.70 -20.23 0.75
N SER A 389 2.15 -21.07 -0.14
CA SER A 389 2.94 -22.09 -0.86
C SER A 389 4.03 -21.44 -1.72
N VAL A 390 3.70 -20.35 -2.41
CA VAL A 390 4.65 -19.58 -3.24
C VAL A 390 5.73 -18.92 -2.36
N ALA A 391 5.37 -18.29 -1.24
CA ALA A 391 6.34 -17.67 -0.33
C ALA A 391 7.34 -18.67 0.26
N MET A 392 6.90 -19.90 0.54
CA MET A 392 7.76 -20.96 1.05
C MET A 392 8.81 -21.44 0.03
N ALA A 393 8.59 -21.20 -1.28
CA ALA A 393 9.55 -21.51 -2.35
C ALA A 393 10.75 -20.54 -2.43
N VAL A 394 10.74 -19.42 -1.68
CA VAL A 394 11.87 -18.51 -1.55
C VAL A 394 13.03 -19.21 -0.88
N ARG A 395 14.23 -19.05 -1.44
CA ARG A 395 15.46 -19.64 -0.87
C ARG A 395 15.83 -18.92 0.42
N PRO A 396 16.25 -19.63 1.48
CA PRO A 396 16.70 -18.95 2.70
C PRO A 396 17.97 -18.15 2.42
N ALA A 397 17.95 -16.85 2.70
CA ALA A 397 19.10 -15.94 2.51
C ALA A 397 20.32 -16.35 3.37
N PHE A 398 20.07 -17.06 4.46
CA PHE A 398 21.09 -17.50 5.43
C PHE A 398 22.19 -18.42 4.85
N ARG A 399 21.96 -19.06 3.69
CA ARG A 399 23.00 -19.91 3.04
C ARG A 399 24.02 -19.13 2.19
N LEU A 400 23.76 -17.85 1.91
CA LEU A 400 24.67 -17.03 1.08
C LEU A 400 25.76 -16.33 1.89
N GLY A 401 25.59 -16.19 3.21
CA GLY A 401 26.57 -15.56 4.11
C GLY A 401 27.64 -16.53 4.68
N SER A 402 27.32 -17.82 4.80
CA SER A 402 28.24 -18.81 5.41
C SER A 402 29.37 -19.29 4.49
N ALA A 403 29.33 -18.95 3.21
CA ALA A 403 30.38 -19.29 2.25
C ALA A 403 31.50 -18.21 2.12
N ARG A 404 31.40 -17.10 2.90
CA ARG A 404 32.39 -16.01 2.82
C ARG A 404 33.14 -15.72 4.14
N ALA A 405 33.03 -16.57 5.15
CA ALA A 405 33.88 -16.54 6.32
C ALA A 405 34.85 -17.73 6.28
N GLU A 406 35.76 -17.73 5.32
CA GLU A 406 37.03 -18.41 5.56
C GLU A 406 37.80 -17.62 6.60
N PRO A 407 38.26 -18.25 7.70
CA PRO A 407 39.11 -17.55 8.68
C PRO A 407 40.44 -17.18 7.99
N GLU A 408 40.73 -15.89 7.95
CA GLU A 408 42.06 -15.40 7.68
C GLU A 408 43.04 -16.06 8.67
N VAL A 409 43.82 -17.01 8.20
CA VAL A 409 44.92 -17.60 8.94
C VAL A 409 45.93 -16.48 9.14
N VAL A 410 45.91 -15.88 10.33
CA VAL A 410 47.02 -15.01 10.80
C VAL A 410 48.28 -15.86 10.88
N ALA A 411 49.08 -15.78 9.83
CA ALA A 411 50.45 -16.30 9.87
C ALA A 411 51.27 -15.40 10.80
N THR A 412 51.51 -15.87 11.99
CA THR A 412 52.58 -15.35 12.87
C THR A 412 53.93 -15.61 12.23
N ARG A 413 54.64 -14.55 11.91
CA ARG A 413 56.13 -14.47 11.94
C ARG A 413 56.56 -13.14 12.53
#